data_6567b0fa5f2ff4a74a986f91d116a373
#
_entry.id   6567b0fa5f2ff4a74a986f91d116a373
#
_cell.length_a   1.000
_cell.length_b   1.000
_cell.length_c   1.000
_cell.angle_alpha   90.00
_cell.angle_beta   90.00
_cell.angle_gamma   90.00
#
_symmetry.space_group_name_H-M   'P 1'
#
loop_
_entity.id
_entity.type
_entity.pdbx_description
1 polymer ?
#
loop_
_entity_poly.entity_id
_entity_poly.type
_entity_poly.pdbx_seq_one_letter_code
_entity_poly.pdbx_strand_id
1 'polypeptide(L)'
;MKKFQFPKRAPKTGDGRVFKNGTAATAMAVLALVAVVLVNLLVNALPSQTTQFDLSDSGLYSLSDATKQMLEEIDQDVNLYYLAQTGSEDPMVTALLDRYAGASSHVSWQQKDPAIYPTFAQQLGADDAAEGGLIVQCGDRLRTLSASDFYSYDYASYYTTGNVSTQFDAENQISSAILYVTSGNTPVLGRLTGHGETALNSDLTSSLSLQNMDVEDVNLLSVSEIPEDISALALICPTVDYTEADLTLLRAYLDQGGRLLVLTDPSVSTPNLNALLAEYGMSPMEGLVVEGDAGHHAQGYAYWLVPDVQTHSATSQMDGSLVLMPFAQAIQMESDLTDIALTPLLTTSSSAYNKAAGFSMQTTSREDGDQSGPFDLAVAAEKTGEDGQTSRIVWAASAALNDAQTDSRVAGGNSRFLLGCVGWLTDTDTTATLVAAKGLTSDALTFTAGQTARYGALTVALLPLALLVCGAVITLKRRAR
;
A
#
# COMPACT_ATOMS: atom_id res chain seq x y z
N MET A 1 4.88 82.13 66.87
CA MET A 1 4.59 80.74 66.52
C MET A 1 3.23 80.58 65.94
N LYS A 2 3.07 80.55 64.61
CA LYS A 2 1.79 80.34 63.90
C LYS A 2 1.52 78.84 63.73
N LYS A 3 0.44 78.36 64.33
CA LYS A 3 -0.01 76.96 64.17
C LYS A 3 -0.59 76.77 62.79
N PHE A 4 0.00 75.86 61.98
CA PHE A 4 -0.57 75.41 60.70
C PHE A 4 -1.79 74.51 61.01
N GLN A 5 -2.99 74.89 60.55
CA GLN A 5 -4.17 74.06 60.56
C GLN A 5 -4.32 73.37 59.20
N PHE A 6 -4.31 72.02 59.18
CA PHE A 6 -4.63 71.23 58.01
C PHE A 6 -6.14 71.27 57.73
N PRO A 7 -6.58 71.47 56.50
CA PRO A 7 -8.00 71.43 56.21
C PRO A 7 -8.51 69.99 56.32
N LYS A 8 -9.57 69.77 57.09
CA LYS A 8 -10.30 68.53 57.17
C LYS A 8 -10.96 68.24 55.81
N ARG A 9 -10.53 67.23 55.09
CA ARG A 9 -11.22 66.65 53.93
C ARG A 9 -12.53 66.05 54.40
N ALA A 10 -13.65 66.53 53.90
CA ALA A 10 -14.99 65.94 54.06
C ALA A 10 -15.01 64.55 53.39
N PRO A 11 -15.65 63.51 53.96
CA PRO A 11 -15.80 62.25 53.37
C PRO A 11 -16.59 62.37 52.08
N LYS A 12 -15.99 62.05 50.90
CA LYS A 12 -16.78 61.91 49.70
C LYS A 12 -17.71 60.69 49.88
N THR A 13 -19.00 60.94 50.02
CA THR A 13 -20.05 59.95 49.90
C THR A 13 -19.86 59.24 48.58
N GLY A 14 -19.35 57.96 48.60
CA GLY A 14 -19.14 57.16 47.43
C GLY A 14 -20.44 57.01 46.63
N ASP A 15 -20.38 57.49 45.41
CA ASP A 15 -21.53 57.48 44.50
C ASP A 15 -21.97 56.03 44.30
N GLY A 16 -23.09 55.63 44.87
CA GLY A 16 -23.59 54.23 44.80
C GLY A 16 -23.80 53.74 43.36
N ARG A 17 -23.76 54.68 42.39
CA ARG A 17 -23.74 54.39 40.97
C ARG A 17 -22.40 53.79 40.47
N VAL A 18 -21.25 54.26 41.02
CA VAL A 18 -19.91 53.73 40.68
C VAL A 18 -19.75 52.32 41.20
N PHE A 19 -20.25 52.03 42.40
CA PHE A 19 -20.20 50.67 42.96
C PHE A 19 -21.16 49.73 42.23
N LYS A 20 -22.37 50.14 41.85
CA LYS A 20 -23.31 49.35 41.06
C LYS A 20 -22.78 49.04 39.65
N ASN A 21 -22.16 50.02 39.01
CA ASN A 21 -21.57 49.82 37.65
C ASN A 21 -20.29 48.98 37.71
N GLY A 22 -19.49 49.05 38.76
CA GLY A 22 -18.34 48.23 38.96
C GLY A 22 -18.69 46.75 39.19
N THR A 23 -19.68 46.49 40.05
CA THR A 23 -20.16 45.11 40.31
C THR A 23 -20.82 44.48 39.07
N ALA A 24 -21.59 45.25 38.31
CA ALA A 24 -22.17 44.77 37.04
C ALA A 24 -21.10 44.46 35.98
N ALA A 25 -20.06 45.29 35.88
CA ALA A 25 -18.94 45.03 34.97
C ALA A 25 -18.13 43.77 35.36
N THR A 26 -17.88 43.57 36.66
CA THR A 26 -17.19 42.38 37.17
C THR A 26 -18.06 41.14 36.95
N ALA A 27 -19.38 41.21 37.21
CA ALA A 27 -20.29 40.10 36.96
C ALA A 27 -20.33 39.71 35.46
N MET A 28 -20.38 40.72 34.57
CA MET A 28 -20.30 40.45 33.12
C MET A 28 -18.95 39.84 32.70
N ALA A 29 -17.84 40.27 33.28
CA ALA A 29 -16.52 39.68 32.98
C ALA A 29 -16.42 38.22 33.43
N VAL A 30 -16.94 37.90 34.64
CA VAL A 30 -17.03 36.52 35.14
C VAL A 30 -17.93 35.69 34.25
N LEU A 31 -19.09 36.21 33.84
CA LEU A 31 -20.04 35.52 32.97
C LEU A 31 -19.45 35.26 31.58
N ALA A 32 -18.68 36.20 31.04
CA ALA A 32 -17.93 36.02 29.79
C ALA A 32 -16.85 34.95 29.92
N LEU A 33 -16.11 34.92 31.02
CA LEU A 33 -15.10 33.92 31.29
C LEU A 33 -15.70 32.52 31.43
N VAL A 34 -16.82 32.39 32.15
CA VAL A 34 -17.58 31.14 32.27
C VAL A 34 -18.10 30.69 30.89
N ALA A 35 -18.63 31.62 30.08
CA ALA A 35 -19.10 31.31 28.74
C ALA A 35 -17.96 30.80 27.84
N VAL A 36 -16.77 31.40 27.89
CA VAL A 36 -15.57 30.93 27.14
C VAL A 36 -15.15 29.53 27.61
N VAL A 37 -15.16 29.28 28.92
CA VAL A 37 -14.81 27.93 29.45
C VAL A 37 -15.86 26.91 29.01
N LEU A 38 -17.15 27.23 29.05
CA LEU A 38 -18.23 26.36 28.60
C LEU A 38 -18.16 26.08 27.09
N VAL A 39 -17.88 27.11 26.28
CA VAL A 39 -17.67 26.92 24.83
C VAL A 39 -16.46 26.01 24.56
N ASN A 40 -15.36 26.21 25.29
CA ASN A 40 -14.18 25.37 25.15
C ASN A 40 -14.44 23.91 25.55
N LEU A 41 -15.16 23.68 26.65
CA LEU A 41 -15.60 22.34 27.07
C LEU A 41 -16.56 21.71 26.05
N LEU A 42 -17.48 22.49 25.48
CA LEU A 42 -18.39 22.03 24.42
C LEU A 42 -17.63 21.64 23.15
N VAL A 43 -16.69 22.47 22.71
CA VAL A 43 -15.86 22.18 21.53
C VAL A 43 -15.00 20.92 21.75
N ASN A 44 -14.43 20.76 22.95
CA ASN A 44 -13.65 19.56 23.29
C ASN A 44 -14.52 18.30 23.46
N ALA A 45 -15.82 18.44 23.71
CA ALA A 45 -16.76 17.33 23.79
C ALA A 45 -17.34 16.91 22.42
N LEU A 46 -17.13 17.71 21.39
CA LEU A 46 -17.52 17.35 20.02
C LEU A 46 -16.52 16.33 19.44
N PRO A 47 -16.99 15.37 18.62
CA PRO A 47 -16.11 14.44 17.93
C PRO A 47 -15.03 15.19 17.14
N SER A 48 -13.80 14.67 17.16
CA SER A 48 -12.65 15.27 16.47
C SER A 48 -12.91 15.50 14.98
N GLN A 49 -13.75 14.67 14.36
CA GLN A 49 -14.19 14.79 12.96
C GLN A 49 -14.89 16.13 12.63
N THR A 50 -15.58 16.74 13.62
CA THR A 50 -16.31 18.00 13.42
C THR A 50 -15.51 19.24 13.79
N THR A 51 -14.45 19.08 14.57
CA THR A 51 -13.64 20.18 15.12
C THR A 51 -12.24 20.27 14.55
N GLN A 52 -11.74 19.21 13.92
CA GLN A 52 -10.40 19.15 13.33
C GLN A 52 -10.51 19.01 11.80
N PHE A 53 -10.04 20.02 11.10
CA PHE A 53 -9.93 19.99 9.63
C PHE A 53 -8.53 19.56 9.25
N ASP A 54 -8.44 18.57 8.37
CA ASP A 54 -7.18 18.18 7.76
C ASP A 54 -6.76 19.25 6.76
N LEU A 55 -5.63 19.90 7.03
CA LEU A 55 -5.05 20.94 6.18
C LEU A 55 -3.79 20.43 5.48
N SER A 56 -3.47 19.14 5.58
CA SER A 56 -2.35 18.54 4.84
C SER A 56 -2.72 18.36 3.37
N ASP A 57 -1.78 18.61 2.47
CA ASP A 57 -1.98 18.44 1.03
C ASP A 57 -2.29 16.99 0.63
N SER A 58 -1.78 16.04 1.40
CA SER A 58 -1.95 14.60 1.18
C SER A 58 -3.10 13.98 1.99
N GLY A 59 -3.86 14.74 2.77
CA GLY A 59 -4.94 14.21 3.60
C GLY A 59 -4.48 13.26 4.70
N LEU A 60 -3.34 13.57 5.36
CA LEU A 60 -2.69 12.71 6.37
C LEU A 60 -3.61 12.28 7.51
N TYR A 61 -4.53 13.16 7.90
CA TYR A 61 -5.43 12.98 9.03
C TYR A 61 -6.89 12.72 8.63
N SER A 62 -7.15 12.37 7.37
CA SER A 62 -8.47 12.05 6.86
C SER A 62 -8.49 10.67 6.23
N LEU A 63 -9.62 9.96 6.30
CA LEU A 63 -9.81 8.71 5.58
C LEU A 63 -10.15 8.99 4.12
N SER A 64 -9.63 8.15 3.23
CA SER A 64 -9.99 8.13 1.81
C SER A 64 -11.46 7.77 1.63
N ASP A 65 -12.02 8.08 0.48
CA ASP A 65 -13.41 7.71 0.18
C ASP A 65 -13.57 6.19 0.02
N ALA A 66 -12.54 5.49 -0.45
CA ALA A 66 -12.51 4.04 -0.52
C ALA A 66 -12.59 3.40 0.89
N THR A 67 -11.80 3.89 1.85
CA THR A 67 -11.86 3.42 3.25
C THR A 67 -13.23 3.69 3.88
N LYS A 68 -13.83 4.87 3.63
CA LYS A 68 -15.17 5.18 4.15
C LYS A 68 -16.22 4.24 3.60
N GLN A 69 -16.20 3.98 2.29
CA GLN A 69 -17.11 3.03 1.65
C GLN A 69 -16.95 1.62 2.21
N MET A 70 -15.71 1.14 2.36
CA MET A 70 -15.42 -0.14 3.01
C MET A 70 -16.01 -0.21 4.43
N LEU A 71 -15.85 0.85 5.23
CA LEU A 71 -16.36 0.90 6.60
C LEU A 71 -17.90 0.92 6.69
N GLU A 72 -18.60 1.44 5.66
CA GLU A 72 -20.05 1.40 5.55
C GLU A 72 -20.59 -0.01 5.26
N GLU A 73 -19.78 -0.87 4.62
CA GLU A 73 -20.15 -2.25 4.25
C GLU A 73 -19.90 -3.25 5.40
N ILE A 74 -19.15 -2.86 6.44
CA ILE A 74 -18.82 -3.75 7.58
C ILE A 74 -20.02 -3.84 8.53
N ASP A 75 -20.47 -5.07 8.77
CA ASP A 75 -21.57 -5.43 9.68
C ASP A 75 -21.11 -6.19 10.93
N GLN A 76 -19.80 -6.45 11.08
CA GLN A 76 -19.18 -7.19 12.18
C GLN A 76 -18.36 -6.26 13.06
N ASP A 77 -18.34 -6.54 14.37
CA ASP A 77 -17.59 -5.73 15.33
C ASP A 77 -16.09 -6.02 15.25
N VAL A 78 -15.32 -4.98 14.93
CA VAL A 78 -13.86 -5.00 14.81
C VAL A 78 -13.23 -4.22 15.95
N ASN A 79 -12.28 -4.86 16.64
CA ASN A 79 -11.51 -4.25 17.72
C ASN A 79 -10.07 -4.03 17.27
N LEU A 80 -9.59 -2.79 17.42
CA LEU A 80 -8.22 -2.38 17.12
C LEU A 80 -7.48 -2.17 18.44
N TYR A 81 -6.43 -2.95 18.71
CA TYR A 81 -5.63 -2.83 19.93
C TYR A 81 -4.25 -2.28 19.58
N TYR A 82 -4.02 -0.99 19.89
CA TYR A 82 -2.74 -0.33 19.66
C TYR A 82 -1.78 -0.59 20.82
N LEU A 83 -0.67 -1.25 20.55
CA LEU A 83 0.32 -1.65 21.56
C LEU A 83 1.35 -0.53 21.76
N ALA A 84 1.06 0.44 22.61
CA ALA A 84 1.97 1.55 22.86
C ALA A 84 2.02 1.89 24.35
N GLN A 85 3.24 2.22 24.85
CA GLN A 85 3.40 2.74 26.19
C GLN A 85 2.75 4.12 26.29
N THR A 86 2.12 4.37 27.44
CA THR A 86 1.46 5.65 27.71
C THR A 86 2.44 6.82 27.61
N GLY A 87 2.20 7.73 26.67
CA GLY A 87 3.04 8.91 26.39
C GLY A 87 4.12 8.68 25.32
N SER A 88 4.16 7.50 24.70
CA SER A 88 5.04 7.15 23.57
C SER A 88 4.25 6.77 22.31
N GLU A 89 2.96 7.09 22.28
CA GLU A 89 2.07 6.80 21.17
C GLU A 89 2.48 7.63 19.92
N ASP A 90 2.36 7.03 18.75
CA ASP A 90 2.46 7.77 17.50
C ASP A 90 1.18 8.61 17.32
N PRO A 91 1.29 9.96 17.29
CA PRO A 91 0.13 10.82 17.17
C PRO A 91 -0.58 10.71 15.81
N MET A 92 0.10 10.28 14.73
CA MET A 92 -0.52 10.06 13.43
C MET A 92 -1.36 8.80 13.44
N VAL A 93 -0.84 7.72 14.03
CA VAL A 93 -1.56 6.46 14.18
C VAL A 93 -2.79 6.63 15.06
N THR A 94 -2.66 7.27 16.23
CA THR A 94 -3.80 7.50 17.12
C THR A 94 -4.88 8.39 16.50
N ALA A 95 -4.49 9.44 15.78
CA ALA A 95 -5.44 10.29 15.06
C ALA A 95 -6.18 9.51 13.96
N LEU A 96 -5.49 8.60 13.28
CA LEU A 96 -6.09 7.74 12.26
C LEU A 96 -7.07 6.74 12.88
N LEU A 97 -6.70 6.07 14.00
CA LEU A 97 -7.57 5.16 14.73
C LEU A 97 -8.86 5.84 15.22
N ASP A 98 -8.76 7.09 15.70
CA ASP A 98 -9.93 7.90 16.04
C ASP A 98 -10.87 8.14 14.84
N ARG A 99 -10.29 8.29 13.63
CA ARG A 99 -11.10 8.43 12.41
C ARG A 99 -11.82 7.15 12.03
N TYR A 100 -11.16 5.98 12.15
CA TYR A 100 -11.80 4.69 11.93
C TYR A 100 -12.98 4.47 12.88
N ALA A 101 -12.74 4.64 14.19
CA ALA A 101 -13.81 4.49 15.20
C ALA A 101 -14.94 5.52 15.05
N GLY A 102 -14.64 6.70 14.51
CA GLY A 102 -15.67 7.71 14.24
C GLY A 102 -16.42 7.53 12.92
N ALA A 103 -15.86 6.75 11.96
CA ALA A 103 -16.49 6.51 10.67
C ALA A 103 -17.45 5.31 10.67
N SER A 104 -17.26 4.33 11.56
CA SER A 104 -18.13 3.17 11.69
C SER A 104 -18.44 2.86 13.16
N SER A 105 -19.69 2.52 13.45
CA SER A 105 -20.11 2.07 14.79
C SER A 105 -19.61 0.65 15.12
N HIS A 106 -19.18 -0.11 14.12
CA HIS A 106 -18.64 -1.47 14.24
C HIS A 106 -17.13 -1.48 14.49
N VAL A 107 -16.44 -0.35 14.36
CA VAL A 107 -14.99 -0.27 14.62
C VAL A 107 -14.73 0.47 15.92
N SER A 108 -14.00 -0.19 16.82
CA SER A 108 -13.54 0.41 18.08
C SER A 108 -12.04 0.23 18.24
N TRP A 109 -11.38 1.16 18.95
CA TRP A 109 -9.97 0.99 19.26
C TRP A 109 -9.64 1.24 20.73
N GLN A 110 -8.59 0.59 21.20
CA GLN A 110 -8.08 0.72 22.56
C GLN A 110 -6.55 0.67 22.57
N GLN A 111 -5.94 1.56 23.33
CA GLN A 111 -4.53 1.44 23.65
C GLN A 111 -4.31 0.35 24.69
N LYS A 112 -3.30 -0.49 24.47
CA LYS A 112 -2.82 -1.49 25.41
C LYS A 112 -1.34 -1.23 25.71
N ASP A 113 -1.06 -0.71 26.86
CA ASP A 113 0.32 -0.44 27.31
C ASP A 113 1.01 -1.78 27.64
N PRO A 114 2.08 -2.18 26.91
CA PRO A 114 2.76 -3.44 27.14
C PRO A 114 3.44 -3.53 28.54
N ALA A 115 3.76 -2.40 29.15
CA ALA A 115 4.29 -2.38 30.52
C ALA A 115 3.22 -2.70 31.56
N ILE A 116 1.95 -2.41 31.27
CA ILE A 116 0.81 -2.69 32.15
C ILE A 116 0.19 -4.05 31.82
N TYR A 117 0.13 -4.40 30.53
CA TYR A 117 -0.50 -5.62 30.00
C TYR A 117 0.50 -6.50 29.23
N PRO A 118 1.55 -7.04 29.86
CA PRO A 118 2.66 -7.70 29.14
C PRO A 118 2.27 -9.01 28.44
N THR A 119 1.16 -9.63 28.83
CA THR A 119 0.68 -10.89 28.23
C THR A 119 -0.55 -10.72 27.34
N PHE A 120 -0.98 -9.50 27.08
CA PHE A 120 -2.22 -9.23 26.34
C PHE A 120 -2.19 -9.82 24.93
N ALA A 121 -1.12 -9.56 24.17
CA ALA A 121 -0.97 -10.08 22.82
C ALA A 121 -0.97 -11.62 22.78
N GLN A 122 -0.23 -12.26 23.67
CA GLN A 122 -0.21 -13.73 23.81
C GLN A 122 -1.57 -14.31 24.16
N GLN A 123 -2.35 -13.64 25.02
CA GLN A 123 -3.70 -14.09 25.38
C GLN A 123 -4.67 -14.06 24.20
N LEU A 124 -4.42 -13.22 23.21
CA LEU A 124 -5.17 -13.15 21.95
C LEU A 124 -4.62 -14.13 20.88
N GLY A 125 -3.45 -14.75 21.12
CA GLY A 125 -2.76 -15.55 20.10
C GLY A 125 -1.97 -14.73 19.09
N ALA A 126 -1.67 -13.46 19.40
CA ALA A 126 -0.88 -12.53 18.60
C ALA A 126 0.59 -12.51 19.08
N ASP A 127 1.28 -13.66 18.98
CA ASP A 127 2.63 -13.84 19.54
C ASP A 127 3.71 -12.99 18.83
N ASP A 128 3.44 -12.57 17.60
CA ASP A 128 4.28 -11.73 16.76
C ASP A 128 4.06 -10.22 16.96
N ALA A 129 3.03 -9.84 17.74
CA ALA A 129 2.73 -8.45 17.98
C ALA A 129 3.78 -7.78 18.88
N ALA A 130 4.32 -6.65 18.42
CA ALA A 130 5.35 -5.89 19.09
C ALA A 130 4.88 -4.48 19.49
N GLU A 131 5.65 -3.81 20.36
CA GLU A 131 5.39 -2.42 20.75
C GLU A 131 5.38 -1.49 19.52
N GLY A 132 4.45 -0.55 19.49
CA GLY A 132 4.18 0.34 18.37
C GLY A 132 3.27 -0.28 17.29
N GLY A 133 3.00 -1.58 17.37
CA GLY A 133 2.13 -2.30 16.43
C GLY A 133 0.65 -2.25 16.79
N LEU A 134 -0.18 -2.81 15.91
CA LEU A 134 -1.63 -2.88 16.05
C LEU A 134 -2.09 -4.34 15.91
N ILE A 135 -3.00 -4.77 16.79
CA ILE A 135 -3.74 -6.02 16.62
C ILE A 135 -5.15 -5.65 16.17
N VAL A 136 -5.56 -6.18 15.03
CA VAL A 136 -6.91 -6.06 14.48
C VAL A 136 -7.63 -7.37 14.72
N GLN A 137 -8.81 -7.35 15.35
CA GLN A 137 -9.55 -8.55 15.71
C GLN A 137 -11.03 -8.43 15.35
N CYS A 138 -11.58 -9.49 14.76
CA CYS A 138 -13.01 -9.69 14.56
C CYS A 138 -13.37 -11.14 14.92
N GLY A 139 -14.14 -11.34 15.99
CA GLY A 139 -14.39 -12.68 16.53
C GLY A 139 -13.09 -13.42 16.90
N ASP A 140 -12.90 -14.59 16.32
CA ASP A 140 -11.70 -15.43 16.53
C ASP A 140 -10.56 -15.10 15.53
N ARG A 141 -10.82 -14.27 14.51
CA ARG A 141 -9.81 -13.88 13.52
C ARG A 141 -9.04 -12.66 13.99
N LEU A 142 -7.75 -12.71 13.80
CA LEU A 142 -6.87 -11.58 14.13
C LEU A 142 -5.80 -11.40 13.05
N ARG A 143 -5.31 -10.16 12.96
CA ARG A 143 -4.13 -9.80 12.18
C ARG A 143 -3.28 -8.80 12.95
N THR A 144 -1.98 -9.00 12.92
CA THR A 144 -1.01 -8.11 13.53
C THR A 144 -0.37 -7.21 12.48
N LEU A 145 -0.17 -5.95 12.83
CA LEU A 145 0.60 -4.99 12.05
C LEU A 145 1.75 -4.50 12.91
N SER A 146 2.94 -4.46 12.37
CA SER A 146 4.11 -3.91 13.05
C SER A 146 4.16 -2.38 12.90
N ALA A 147 4.90 -1.69 13.76
CA ALA A 147 5.10 -0.25 13.64
C ALA A 147 5.74 0.17 12.30
N SER A 148 6.58 -0.71 11.71
CA SER A 148 7.20 -0.47 10.41
C SER A 148 6.22 -0.51 9.25
N ASP A 149 5.10 -1.25 9.37
CA ASP A 149 4.09 -1.36 8.31
C ASP A 149 3.32 -0.04 8.10
N PHE A 150 3.31 0.82 9.12
CA PHE A 150 2.65 2.14 9.01
C PHE A 150 3.41 3.13 8.14
N TYR A 151 4.65 2.81 7.75
CA TYR A 151 5.52 3.68 6.99
C TYR A 151 6.11 2.95 5.80
N SER A 152 6.09 3.61 4.65
CA SER A 152 6.74 3.12 3.43
C SER A 152 7.76 4.15 2.93
N TYR A 153 8.63 3.72 2.01
CA TYR A 153 9.69 4.56 1.46
C TYR A 153 9.52 4.68 -0.06
N ASP A 154 9.31 5.90 -0.53
CA ASP A 154 9.29 6.18 -1.96
C ASP A 154 10.73 6.38 -2.48
N TYR A 155 11.28 5.31 -3.03
CA TYR A 155 12.60 5.32 -3.67
C TYR A 155 12.58 6.02 -5.04
N ALA A 156 11.42 6.13 -5.71
CA ALA A 156 11.32 6.84 -6.97
C ALA A 156 11.58 8.34 -6.81
N SER A 157 11.25 8.90 -5.66
CA SER A 157 11.56 10.29 -5.31
C SER A 157 13.07 10.58 -5.31
N TYR A 158 13.92 9.57 -5.06
CA TYR A 158 15.38 9.73 -5.10
C TYR A 158 15.89 10.16 -6.49
N TYR A 159 15.30 9.65 -7.55
CA TYR A 159 15.71 9.99 -8.91
C TYR A 159 15.31 11.42 -9.34
N THR A 160 14.29 11.98 -8.70
CA THR A 160 13.77 13.32 -8.99
C THR A 160 14.29 14.38 -8.04
N THR A 161 14.46 14.06 -6.77
CA THR A 161 14.80 15.01 -5.69
C THR A 161 16.17 14.77 -5.07
N GLY A 162 16.78 13.60 -5.30
CA GLY A 162 18.01 13.14 -4.64
C GLY A 162 17.80 12.62 -3.22
N ASN A 163 16.55 12.54 -2.74
CA ASN A 163 16.22 12.03 -1.41
C ASN A 163 15.09 10.99 -1.49
N VAL A 164 15.20 9.93 -0.68
CA VAL A 164 14.10 8.99 -0.46
C VAL A 164 13.06 9.68 0.44
N SER A 165 11.80 9.72 0.02
CA SER A 165 10.73 10.26 0.85
C SER A 165 10.06 9.17 1.67
N THR A 166 9.78 9.47 2.95
CA THR A 166 8.97 8.60 3.80
C THR A 166 7.49 8.93 3.57
N GLN A 167 6.68 7.89 3.47
CA GLN A 167 5.23 7.99 3.31
C GLN A 167 4.53 7.31 4.49
N PHE A 168 3.33 7.78 4.83
CA PHE A 168 2.48 7.19 5.86
C PHE A 168 1.46 6.26 5.18
N ASP A 169 1.61 4.96 5.38
CA ASP A 169 0.83 3.89 4.75
C ASP A 169 -0.19 3.23 5.69
N ALA A 170 -0.34 3.75 6.91
CA ALA A 170 -1.16 3.12 7.96
C ALA A 170 -2.63 2.94 7.55
N GLU A 171 -3.20 3.83 6.73
CA GLU A 171 -4.58 3.69 6.26
C GLU A 171 -4.75 2.45 5.39
N ASN A 172 -3.84 2.21 4.48
CA ASN A 172 -3.83 1.03 3.62
C ASN A 172 -3.69 -0.26 4.43
N GLN A 173 -2.72 -0.29 5.36
CA GLN A 173 -2.44 -1.44 6.21
C GLN A 173 -3.62 -1.78 7.14
N ILE A 174 -4.21 -0.78 7.80
CA ILE A 174 -5.34 -0.97 8.72
C ILE A 174 -6.59 -1.40 7.94
N SER A 175 -6.89 -0.78 6.80
CA SER A 175 -8.03 -1.15 5.96
C SER A 175 -7.90 -2.59 5.46
N SER A 176 -6.72 -2.99 4.98
CA SER A 176 -6.44 -4.38 4.59
C SER A 176 -6.64 -5.34 5.76
N ALA A 177 -6.10 -5.01 6.94
CA ALA A 177 -6.25 -5.88 8.12
C ALA A 177 -7.72 -6.01 8.58
N ILE A 178 -8.50 -4.95 8.48
CA ILE A 178 -9.95 -4.99 8.76
C ILE A 178 -10.65 -5.92 7.77
N LEU A 179 -10.40 -5.77 6.47
CA LEU A 179 -10.97 -6.65 5.45
C LEU A 179 -10.57 -8.11 5.68
N TYR A 180 -9.32 -8.38 6.05
CA TYR A 180 -8.85 -9.73 6.37
C TYR A 180 -9.66 -10.38 7.49
N VAL A 181 -9.84 -9.68 8.61
CA VAL A 181 -10.54 -10.26 9.77
C VAL A 181 -12.05 -10.36 9.57
N THR A 182 -12.64 -9.54 8.70
CA THR A 182 -14.08 -9.57 8.37
C THR A 182 -14.42 -10.46 7.18
N SER A 183 -13.43 -10.81 6.34
CA SER A 183 -13.61 -11.71 5.20
C SER A 183 -13.85 -13.15 5.66
N GLY A 184 -14.83 -13.82 5.07
CA GLY A 184 -15.14 -15.23 5.37
C GLY A 184 -14.18 -16.24 4.73
N ASN A 185 -13.42 -15.85 3.70
CA ASN A 185 -12.52 -16.70 2.94
C ASN A 185 -11.30 -15.90 2.49
N THR A 186 -10.11 -16.36 2.85
CA THR A 186 -8.83 -15.79 2.41
C THR A 186 -8.21 -16.76 1.41
N PRO A 187 -7.89 -16.32 0.17
CA PRO A 187 -7.17 -17.16 -0.77
C PRO A 187 -5.78 -17.51 -0.22
N VAL A 188 -5.35 -18.75 -0.42
CA VAL A 188 -4.03 -19.23 -0.03
C VAL A 188 -3.20 -19.50 -1.27
N LEU A 189 -2.04 -18.85 -1.37
CA LEU A 189 -1.03 -19.13 -2.38
C LEU A 189 -0.05 -20.17 -1.84
N GLY A 190 -0.12 -21.40 -2.36
CA GLY A 190 0.81 -22.47 -2.01
C GLY A 190 2.15 -22.30 -2.70
N ARG A 191 3.19 -21.88 -1.96
CA ARG A 191 4.56 -21.82 -2.52
C ARG A 191 5.17 -23.22 -2.55
N LEU A 192 5.51 -23.70 -3.74
CA LEU A 192 6.18 -24.99 -3.89
C LEU A 192 7.58 -24.94 -3.29
N THR A 193 7.96 -26.02 -2.64
CA THR A 193 9.28 -26.23 -2.03
C THR A 193 9.72 -27.68 -2.21
N GLY A 194 11.03 -27.94 -2.15
CA GLY A 194 11.61 -29.29 -2.27
C GLY A 194 12.58 -29.45 -3.44
N HIS A 195 12.52 -28.57 -4.46
CA HIS A 195 13.36 -28.60 -5.64
C HIS A 195 14.27 -27.37 -5.75
N GLY A 196 14.55 -26.73 -4.61
CA GLY A 196 15.41 -25.54 -4.53
C GLY A 196 14.76 -24.28 -5.11
N GLU A 197 13.45 -24.20 -5.01
CA GLU A 197 12.67 -23.04 -5.42
C GLU A 197 13.06 -21.80 -4.60
N THR A 198 13.06 -20.66 -5.25
CA THR A 198 13.35 -19.38 -4.61
C THR A 198 12.14 -18.90 -3.81
N ALA A 199 12.36 -18.29 -2.65
CA ALA A 199 11.29 -17.61 -1.91
C ALA A 199 10.72 -16.44 -2.72
N LEU A 200 9.43 -16.13 -2.51
CA LEU A 200 8.86 -14.90 -3.06
C LEU A 200 9.63 -13.69 -2.51
N ASN A 201 9.81 -12.67 -3.33
CA ASN A 201 10.45 -11.44 -2.86
C ASN A 201 9.58 -10.74 -1.80
N SER A 202 10.21 -9.91 -0.95
CA SER A 202 9.55 -9.24 0.18
C SER A 202 8.41 -8.32 -0.25
N ASP A 203 8.58 -7.63 -1.39
CA ASP A 203 7.62 -6.63 -1.86
C ASP A 203 6.35 -7.31 -2.39
N LEU A 204 6.53 -8.45 -3.12
CA LEU A 204 5.40 -9.27 -3.55
C LEU A 204 4.69 -9.90 -2.34
N THR A 205 5.43 -10.44 -1.37
CA THR A 205 4.85 -11.03 -0.15
C THR A 205 4.05 -9.99 0.63
N SER A 206 4.57 -8.78 0.80
CA SER A 206 3.86 -7.68 1.44
C SER A 206 2.60 -7.29 0.66
N SER A 207 2.68 -7.24 -0.66
CA SER A 207 1.54 -6.91 -1.53
C SER A 207 0.45 -7.98 -1.46
N LEU A 208 0.80 -9.27 -1.45
CA LEU A 208 -0.14 -10.38 -1.26
C LEU A 208 -0.85 -10.28 0.09
N SER A 209 -0.08 -10.02 1.14
CA SER A 209 -0.61 -9.80 2.49
C SER A 209 -1.60 -8.63 2.53
N LEU A 210 -1.30 -7.51 1.87
CA LEU A 210 -2.21 -6.36 1.75
C LEU A 210 -3.51 -6.69 1.00
N GLN A 211 -3.46 -7.65 0.08
CA GLN A 211 -4.62 -8.16 -0.65
C GLN A 211 -5.35 -9.30 0.08
N ASN A 212 -5.04 -9.49 1.38
CA ASN A 212 -5.65 -10.53 2.21
C ASN A 212 -5.42 -11.95 1.67
N MET A 213 -4.26 -12.20 1.11
CA MET A 213 -3.85 -13.49 0.58
C MET A 213 -2.76 -14.07 1.47
N ASP A 214 -2.98 -15.27 1.97
CA ASP A 214 -2.00 -15.99 2.77
C ASP A 214 -1.03 -16.75 1.86
N VAL A 215 0.20 -16.97 2.34
CA VAL A 215 1.21 -17.75 1.63
C VAL A 215 1.64 -18.91 2.50
N GLU A 216 1.49 -20.14 2.00
CA GLU A 216 1.88 -21.37 2.70
C GLU A 216 2.88 -22.18 1.89
N ASP A 217 3.79 -22.89 2.57
CA ASP A 217 4.74 -23.78 1.91
C ASP A 217 4.11 -25.14 1.64
N VAL A 218 4.16 -25.54 0.37
CA VAL A 218 3.72 -26.87 -0.08
C VAL A 218 4.95 -27.66 -0.56
N ASN A 219 5.36 -28.66 0.20
CA ASN A 219 6.50 -29.50 -0.16
C ASN A 219 6.01 -30.77 -0.85
N LEU A 220 6.18 -30.86 -2.18
CA LEU A 220 5.74 -31.99 -2.99
C LEU A 220 6.37 -33.33 -2.57
N LEU A 221 7.58 -33.30 -1.96
CA LEU A 221 8.23 -34.51 -1.44
C LEU A 221 7.56 -35.08 -0.18
N SER A 222 6.69 -34.32 0.48
CA SER A 222 6.06 -34.68 1.75
C SER A 222 4.56 -34.86 1.68
N VAL A 223 3.90 -34.40 0.62
CA VAL A 223 2.45 -34.50 0.45
C VAL A 223 2.08 -35.63 -0.51
N SER A 224 0.91 -36.24 -0.31
CA SER A 224 0.34 -37.24 -1.24
C SER A 224 -0.65 -36.62 -2.21
N GLU A 225 -1.15 -35.42 -1.90
CA GLU A 225 -2.06 -34.60 -2.71
C GLU A 225 -1.88 -33.13 -2.32
N ILE A 226 -2.23 -32.21 -3.20
CA ILE A 226 -2.23 -30.78 -2.90
C ILE A 226 -3.43 -30.49 -1.98
N PRO A 227 -3.24 -29.75 -0.87
CA PRO A 227 -4.34 -29.38 0.04
C PRO A 227 -5.47 -28.63 -0.68
N GLU A 228 -6.73 -28.93 -0.33
CA GLU A 228 -7.92 -28.36 -0.99
C GLU A 228 -8.10 -26.85 -0.73
N ASP A 229 -7.50 -26.33 0.33
CA ASP A 229 -7.53 -24.90 0.71
C ASP A 229 -6.57 -24.05 -0.11
N ILE A 230 -5.64 -24.66 -0.86
CA ILE A 230 -4.73 -23.94 -1.77
C ILE A 230 -5.50 -23.41 -2.98
N SER A 231 -5.59 -22.10 -3.09
CA SER A 231 -6.29 -21.41 -4.18
C SER A 231 -5.48 -21.37 -5.48
N ALA A 232 -4.15 -21.27 -5.37
CA ALA A 232 -3.20 -21.36 -6.48
C ALA A 232 -1.84 -21.82 -5.97
N LEU A 233 -1.04 -22.45 -6.83
CA LEU A 233 0.36 -22.80 -6.56
C LEU A 233 1.32 -21.80 -7.20
N ALA A 234 2.44 -21.53 -6.54
CA ALA A 234 3.55 -20.74 -7.06
C ALA A 234 4.82 -21.58 -7.12
N LEU A 235 5.32 -21.83 -8.32
CA LEU A 235 6.55 -22.50 -8.65
C LEU A 235 7.57 -21.44 -9.07
N ILE A 236 8.54 -21.14 -8.22
CA ILE A 236 9.42 -19.98 -8.38
C ILE A 236 10.87 -20.43 -8.57
N CYS A 237 11.34 -20.44 -9.82
CA CYS A 237 12.73 -20.64 -10.19
C CYS A 237 13.38 -21.87 -9.50
N PRO A 238 12.90 -23.09 -9.75
CA PRO A 238 13.48 -24.31 -9.19
C PRO A 238 14.92 -24.47 -9.69
N THR A 239 15.80 -24.95 -8.82
CA THR A 239 17.21 -25.23 -9.18
C THR A 239 17.44 -26.70 -9.49
N VAL A 240 16.47 -27.56 -9.21
CA VAL A 240 16.45 -29.01 -9.52
C VAL A 240 15.14 -29.31 -10.25
N ASP A 241 15.20 -30.13 -11.29
CA ASP A 241 14.02 -30.53 -12.06
C ASP A 241 13.10 -31.46 -11.26
N TYR A 242 11.81 -31.43 -11.57
CA TYR A 242 10.78 -32.23 -10.94
C TYR A 242 10.85 -33.70 -11.38
N THR A 243 10.51 -34.60 -10.48
CA THR A 243 10.41 -36.02 -10.81
C THR A 243 9.05 -36.33 -11.44
N GLU A 244 8.91 -37.50 -12.09
CA GLU A 244 7.61 -37.92 -12.64
C GLU A 244 6.54 -38.09 -11.55
N ALA A 245 6.93 -38.39 -10.31
CA ALA A 245 6.01 -38.45 -9.18
C ALA A 245 5.44 -37.08 -8.82
N ASP A 246 6.30 -36.05 -8.81
CA ASP A 246 5.88 -34.67 -8.53
C ASP A 246 4.98 -34.15 -9.65
N LEU A 247 5.31 -34.44 -10.93
CA LEU A 247 4.47 -34.07 -12.06
C LEU A 247 3.12 -34.78 -12.03
N THR A 248 3.05 -36.02 -11.52
CA THR A 248 1.77 -36.71 -11.34
C THR A 248 0.87 -35.98 -10.36
N LEU A 249 1.42 -35.45 -9.26
CA LEU A 249 0.67 -34.63 -8.30
C LEU A 249 0.21 -33.30 -8.93
N LEU A 250 1.09 -32.64 -9.68
CA LEU A 250 0.75 -31.37 -10.35
C LEU A 250 -0.32 -31.58 -11.43
N ARG A 251 -0.22 -32.65 -12.25
CA ARG A 251 -1.26 -32.99 -13.23
C ARG A 251 -2.60 -33.25 -12.55
N ALA A 252 -2.62 -34.07 -11.49
CA ALA A 252 -3.86 -34.35 -10.76
C ALA A 252 -4.50 -33.09 -10.17
N TYR A 253 -3.70 -32.15 -9.68
CA TYR A 253 -4.17 -30.86 -9.21
C TYR A 253 -4.72 -30.01 -10.36
N LEU A 254 -4.01 -29.91 -11.49
CA LEU A 254 -4.45 -29.14 -12.65
C LEU A 254 -5.69 -29.74 -13.30
N ASP A 255 -5.82 -31.08 -13.38
CA ASP A 255 -7.00 -31.75 -13.91
C ASP A 255 -8.28 -31.46 -13.10
N GLN A 256 -8.14 -31.08 -11.82
CA GLN A 256 -9.24 -30.65 -10.94
C GLN A 256 -9.53 -29.13 -11.01
N GLY A 257 -9.01 -28.43 -12.04
CA GLY A 257 -9.15 -26.98 -12.18
C GLY A 257 -8.10 -26.18 -11.39
N GLY A 258 -7.00 -26.82 -11.02
CA GLY A 258 -5.89 -26.21 -10.31
C GLY A 258 -5.26 -25.04 -11.07
N ARG A 259 -4.55 -24.19 -10.37
CA ARG A 259 -4.02 -22.91 -10.86
C ARG A 259 -2.55 -22.75 -10.48
N LEU A 260 -1.69 -22.40 -11.44
CA LEU A 260 -0.24 -22.45 -11.27
C LEU A 260 0.45 -21.19 -11.83
N LEU A 261 1.20 -20.49 -10.99
CA LEU A 261 2.18 -19.49 -11.41
C LEU A 261 3.54 -20.16 -11.54
N VAL A 262 4.17 -20.03 -12.70
CA VAL A 262 5.51 -20.60 -12.98
C VAL A 262 6.48 -19.49 -13.35
N LEU A 263 7.56 -19.37 -12.61
CA LEU A 263 8.74 -18.60 -13.01
C LEU A 263 9.90 -19.56 -13.23
N THR A 264 10.56 -19.45 -14.37
CA THR A 264 11.74 -20.28 -14.69
C THR A 264 12.99 -19.43 -14.83
N ASP A 265 14.12 -20.02 -14.43
CA ASP A 265 15.45 -19.46 -14.71
C ASP A 265 16.02 -20.14 -15.97
N PRO A 266 16.25 -19.39 -17.08
CA PRO A 266 16.81 -19.96 -18.29
C PRO A 266 18.20 -20.58 -18.13
N SER A 267 18.89 -20.31 -17.03
CA SER A 267 20.19 -20.92 -16.71
C SER A 267 20.07 -22.34 -16.14
N VAL A 268 18.87 -22.76 -15.74
CA VAL A 268 18.58 -24.07 -15.13
C VAL A 268 17.81 -24.95 -16.11
N SER A 269 18.27 -26.18 -16.30
CA SER A 269 17.59 -27.15 -17.17
C SER A 269 16.50 -27.89 -16.38
N THR A 270 15.26 -27.77 -16.82
CA THR A 270 14.08 -28.41 -16.19
C THR A 270 13.22 -29.13 -17.24
N PRO A 271 13.75 -30.18 -17.92
CA PRO A 271 13.08 -30.86 -19.05
C PRO A 271 11.72 -31.46 -18.64
N ASN A 272 11.57 -31.97 -17.43
CA ASN A 272 10.32 -32.56 -16.98
C ASN A 272 9.25 -31.46 -16.73
N LEU A 273 9.62 -30.35 -16.11
CA LEU A 273 8.72 -29.20 -15.97
C LEU A 273 8.33 -28.66 -17.36
N ASN A 274 9.28 -28.55 -18.29
CA ASN A 274 9.00 -28.10 -19.66
C ASN A 274 8.02 -29.06 -20.38
N ALA A 275 8.09 -30.37 -20.11
CA ALA A 275 7.12 -31.33 -20.64
C ALA A 275 5.72 -31.11 -20.11
N LEU A 276 5.56 -30.76 -18.82
CA LEU A 276 4.26 -30.36 -18.23
C LEU A 276 3.72 -29.08 -18.90
N LEU A 277 4.56 -28.06 -19.11
CA LEU A 277 4.15 -26.81 -19.76
C LEU A 277 3.78 -27.05 -21.23
N ALA A 278 4.44 -27.99 -21.91
CA ALA A 278 4.09 -28.37 -23.30
C ALA A 278 2.70 -29.05 -23.40
N GLU A 279 2.19 -29.71 -22.35
CA GLU A 279 0.82 -30.23 -22.28
C GLU A 279 -0.22 -29.10 -22.26
N TYR A 280 0.22 -27.88 -21.98
CA TYR A 280 -0.56 -26.61 -22.02
C TYR A 280 -0.19 -25.76 -23.25
N GLY A 281 0.51 -26.33 -24.24
CA GLY A 281 0.86 -25.66 -25.48
C GLY A 281 1.98 -24.61 -25.36
N MET A 282 2.76 -24.64 -24.29
CA MET A 282 3.85 -23.70 -24.05
C MET A 282 5.18 -24.41 -23.98
N SER A 283 6.17 -23.99 -24.78
CA SER A 283 7.52 -24.59 -24.78
C SER A 283 8.60 -23.51 -24.76
N PRO A 284 9.73 -23.73 -24.06
CA PRO A 284 10.83 -22.77 -24.08
C PRO A 284 11.55 -22.84 -25.44
N MET A 285 11.93 -21.68 -25.98
CA MET A 285 12.85 -21.62 -27.12
C MET A 285 14.31 -21.69 -26.64
N GLU A 286 15.14 -22.46 -27.29
CA GLU A 286 16.57 -22.44 -26.95
C GLU A 286 17.17 -21.05 -27.18
N GLY A 287 18.03 -20.60 -26.25
CA GLY A 287 18.73 -19.32 -26.36
C GLY A 287 18.24 -18.29 -25.35
N LEU A 288 18.65 -17.04 -25.58
CA LEU A 288 18.24 -15.87 -24.80
C LEU A 288 17.76 -14.75 -25.72
N VAL A 289 16.73 -14.05 -25.29
CA VAL A 289 16.20 -12.92 -26.05
C VAL A 289 17.06 -11.67 -25.81
N VAL A 290 17.34 -10.97 -26.90
CA VAL A 290 18.07 -9.70 -26.93
C VAL A 290 17.21 -8.69 -27.67
N GLU A 291 17.12 -7.49 -27.14
CA GLU A 291 16.31 -6.41 -27.70
C GLU A 291 17.17 -5.51 -28.60
N GLY A 292 16.69 -5.29 -29.81
CA GLY A 292 17.33 -4.39 -30.78
C GLY A 292 16.85 -2.94 -30.71
N ASP A 293 15.72 -2.69 -30.07
CA ASP A 293 15.15 -1.34 -29.88
C ASP A 293 15.61 -0.77 -28.54
N ALA A 294 16.26 0.38 -28.57
CA ALA A 294 16.74 1.08 -27.39
C ALA A 294 15.62 1.54 -26.42
N GLY A 295 14.37 1.62 -26.89
CA GLY A 295 13.20 1.92 -26.05
C GLY A 295 12.70 0.71 -25.24
N HIS A 296 13.13 -0.50 -25.59
CA HIS A 296 12.66 -1.76 -25.00
C HIS A 296 13.74 -2.52 -24.22
N HIS A 297 14.83 -1.84 -23.86
CA HIS A 297 15.84 -2.39 -22.94
C HIS A 297 16.36 -1.32 -21.98
N ALA A 298 16.80 -1.73 -20.79
CA ALA A 298 17.24 -0.85 -19.74
C ALA A 298 18.79 -0.68 -19.72
N GLN A 299 19.25 0.51 -19.30
CA GLN A 299 20.65 0.83 -18.95
C GLN A 299 21.68 0.51 -20.06
N GLY A 300 21.25 0.43 -21.31
CA GLY A 300 22.12 0.09 -22.45
C GLY A 300 22.50 -1.39 -22.54
N TYR A 301 21.90 -2.26 -21.71
CA TYR A 301 22.07 -3.71 -21.78
C TYR A 301 20.93 -4.34 -22.60
N ALA A 302 21.19 -4.74 -23.82
CA ALA A 302 20.20 -5.27 -24.76
C ALA A 302 19.49 -6.55 -24.27
N TYR A 303 20.03 -7.25 -23.28
CA TYR A 303 19.42 -8.39 -22.60
C TYR A 303 18.70 -8.04 -21.29
N TRP A 304 18.53 -6.75 -20.98
CA TRP A 304 17.67 -6.24 -19.90
C TRP A 304 16.37 -5.75 -20.51
N LEU A 305 15.50 -6.69 -20.80
CA LEU A 305 14.31 -6.44 -21.59
C LEU A 305 13.27 -5.61 -20.78
N VAL A 306 12.66 -4.66 -21.47
CA VAL A 306 11.47 -3.92 -21.00
C VAL A 306 10.35 -4.25 -21.99
N PRO A 307 9.63 -5.36 -21.78
CA PRO A 307 8.61 -5.84 -22.72
C PRO A 307 7.37 -4.97 -22.71
N ASP A 308 6.62 -5.05 -23.82
CA ASP A 308 5.27 -4.51 -23.93
C ASP A 308 4.29 -5.36 -23.10
N VAL A 309 3.53 -4.73 -22.22
CA VAL A 309 2.47 -5.38 -21.45
C VAL A 309 1.23 -5.53 -22.31
N GLN A 310 0.77 -6.76 -22.51
CA GLN A 310 -0.42 -7.04 -23.30
C GLN A 310 -1.70 -6.93 -22.45
N THR A 311 -2.81 -6.61 -23.08
CA THR A 311 -4.10 -6.45 -22.41
C THR A 311 -4.67 -7.80 -21.97
N HIS A 312 -4.77 -8.01 -20.69
CA HIS A 312 -5.36 -9.19 -20.05
C HIS A 312 -5.86 -8.83 -18.66
N SER A 313 -6.74 -9.64 -18.05
CA SER A 313 -7.18 -9.41 -16.66
C SER A 313 -6.02 -9.47 -15.67
N ALA A 314 -5.06 -10.37 -15.89
CA ALA A 314 -3.83 -10.45 -15.06
C ALA A 314 -2.92 -9.22 -15.15
N THR A 315 -3.06 -8.39 -16.18
CA THR A 315 -2.26 -7.19 -16.41
C THR A 315 -3.03 -5.88 -16.23
N SER A 316 -4.27 -5.95 -15.77
CA SER A 316 -5.16 -4.79 -15.63
C SER A 316 -4.60 -3.69 -14.70
N GLN A 317 -3.73 -4.06 -13.77
CA GLN A 317 -3.09 -3.13 -12.81
C GLN A 317 -1.81 -2.46 -13.35
N MET A 318 -1.38 -2.81 -14.56
CA MET A 318 -0.09 -2.41 -15.11
C MET A 318 -0.09 -1.04 -15.81
N ASP A 319 -1.19 -0.29 -15.76
CA ASP A 319 -1.32 1.00 -16.48
C ASP A 319 -0.13 1.94 -16.21
N GLY A 320 0.67 2.17 -17.25
CA GLY A 320 1.89 2.97 -17.20
C GLY A 320 3.08 2.35 -16.43
N SER A 321 2.95 1.17 -15.87
CA SER A 321 4.04 0.48 -15.16
C SER A 321 4.91 -0.31 -16.12
N LEU A 322 6.23 -0.29 -15.86
CA LEU A 322 7.21 -1.05 -16.64
C LEU A 322 7.54 -2.37 -15.94
N VAL A 323 7.80 -3.41 -16.74
CA VAL A 323 8.36 -4.66 -16.29
C VAL A 323 9.82 -4.76 -16.77
N LEU A 324 10.71 -5.27 -15.94
CA LEU A 324 12.11 -5.49 -16.29
C LEU A 324 12.46 -6.97 -16.19
N MET A 325 12.88 -7.56 -17.30
CA MET A 325 13.19 -9.00 -17.44
C MET A 325 14.62 -9.22 -17.95
N PRO A 326 15.66 -9.06 -17.12
CA PRO A 326 17.00 -9.49 -17.48
C PRO A 326 17.05 -10.98 -17.81
N PHE A 327 17.80 -11.32 -18.86
CA PHE A 327 18.08 -12.71 -19.25
C PHE A 327 16.83 -13.59 -19.45
N ALA A 328 15.82 -13.04 -20.13
CA ALA A 328 14.61 -13.79 -20.41
C ALA A 328 14.77 -14.75 -21.60
N GLN A 329 14.05 -15.85 -21.52
CA GLN A 329 13.90 -16.84 -22.59
C GLN A 329 12.57 -16.62 -23.30
N ALA A 330 12.51 -16.88 -24.59
CA ALA A 330 11.27 -16.83 -25.35
C ALA A 330 10.40 -18.07 -25.08
N ILE A 331 9.10 -17.89 -25.05
CA ILE A 331 8.10 -18.94 -24.93
C ILE A 331 7.45 -19.12 -26.31
N GLN A 332 7.49 -20.34 -26.83
CA GLN A 332 6.78 -20.69 -28.03
C GLN A 332 5.38 -21.20 -27.66
N MET A 333 4.36 -20.58 -28.23
CA MET A 333 2.96 -21.03 -28.13
C MET A 333 2.63 -21.97 -29.30
N GLU A 334 1.99 -23.09 -28.98
CA GLU A 334 1.46 -24.00 -29.99
C GLU A 334 0.17 -23.42 -30.60
N SER A 335 0.03 -23.48 -31.92
CA SER A 335 -1.18 -23.07 -32.62
C SER A 335 -2.16 -24.24 -32.75
N ASP A 336 -3.43 -23.92 -32.98
CA ASP A 336 -4.49 -24.88 -33.32
C ASP A 336 -4.93 -25.82 -32.16
N LEU A 337 -4.74 -25.39 -30.91
CA LEU A 337 -5.31 -26.07 -29.74
C LEU A 337 -6.81 -25.78 -29.63
N THR A 338 -7.62 -26.79 -29.33
CA THR A 338 -9.08 -26.68 -29.29
C THR A 338 -9.64 -26.46 -27.88
N ASP A 339 -8.92 -26.93 -26.87
CA ASP A 339 -9.29 -26.95 -25.45
C ASP A 339 -8.43 -26.04 -24.58
N ILE A 340 -7.41 -25.40 -25.16
CA ILE A 340 -6.48 -24.50 -24.47
C ILE A 340 -6.49 -23.14 -25.16
N ALA A 341 -6.74 -22.10 -24.37
CA ALA A 341 -6.57 -20.70 -24.79
C ALA A 341 -5.22 -20.17 -24.28
N LEU A 342 -4.38 -19.71 -25.21
CA LEU A 342 -3.08 -19.10 -24.89
C LEU A 342 -3.15 -17.61 -25.16
N THR A 343 -2.72 -16.81 -24.17
CA THR A 343 -2.70 -15.34 -24.27
C THR A 343 -1.34 -14.81 -23.83
N PRO A 344 -0.61 -14.10 -24.70
CA PRO A 344 0.63 -13.45 -24.29
C PRO A 344 0.35 -12.36 -23.26
N LEU A 345 1.18 -12.25 -22.25
CA LEU A 345 1.11 -11.21 -21.22
C LEU A 345 2.21 -10.16 -21.36
N LEU A 346 3.42 -10.61 -21.72
CA LEU A 346 4.59 -9.77 -21.94
C LEU A 346 5.25 -10.16 -23.26
N THR A 347 5.45 -9.20 -24.17
CA THR A 347 6.03 -9.42 -25.49
C THR A 347 7.15 -8.44 -25.78
N THR A 348 8.14 -8.87 -26.58
CA THR A 348 9.20 -7.98 -27.05
C THR A 348 8.77 -7.12 -28.24
N SER A 349 9.59 -6.13 -28.60
CA SER A 349 9.44 -5.44 -29.87
C SER A 349 9.73 -6.34 -31.06
N SER A 350 9.33 -5.93 -32.26
CA SER A 350 9.66 -6.62 -33.49
C SER A 350 11.16 -6.54 -33.85
N SER A 351 11.95 -5.70 -33.18
CA SER A 351 13.38 -5.57 -33.34
C SER A 351 14.18 -6.57 -32.52
N ALA A 352 13.53 -7.30 -31.62
CA ALA A 352 14.16 -8.34 -30.80
C ALA A 352 14.62 -9.53 -31.64
N TYR A 353 15.59 -10.23 -31.14
CA TYR A 353 16.11 -11.49 -31.72
C TYR A 353 16.54 -12.45 -30.61
N ASN A 354 16.39 -13.76 -30.89
CA ASN A 354 16.75 -14.79 -29.94
C ASN A 354 18.17 -15.26 -30.26
N LYS A 355 19.10 -15.07 -29.33
CA LYS A 355 20.50 -15.51 -29.42
C LYS A 355 20.59 -17.01 -29.14
N ALA A 356 20.74 -17.81 -30.17
CA ALA A 356 20.87 -19.28 -30.06
C ALA A 356 22.01 -19.72 -29.13
N ALA A 357 23.08 -18.93 -29.02
CA ALA A 357 24.20 -19.19 -28.11
C ALA A 357 23.84 -19.03 -26.63
N GLY A 358 22.70 -18.44 -26.29
CA GLY A 358 22.24 -18.25 -24.92
C GLY A 358 23.28 -17.56 -24.05
N PHE A 359 23.52 -18.08 -22.86
CA PHE A 359 24.54 -17.56 -21.93
C PHE A 359 25.99 -17.66 -22.46
N SER A 360 26.24 -18.38 -23.53
CA SER A 360 27.56 -18.48 -24.16
C SER A 360 27.80 -17.41 -25.22
N MET A 361 26.83 -16.49 -25.45
CA MET A 361 26.97 -15.42 -26.44
C MET A 361 28.20 -14.55 -26.17
N GLN A 362 28.95 -14.26 -27.25
CA GLN A 362 30.14 -13.39 -27.18
C GLN A 362 29.81 -11.94 -27.56
N THR A 363 28.70 -11.73 -28.20
CA THR A 363 28.19 -10.42 -28.64
C THR A 363 26.68 -10.37 -28.52
N THR A 364 26.16 -9.20 -28.19
CA THR A 364 24.72 -8.91 -28.24
C THR A 364 24.27 -8.46 -29.63
N SER A 365 25.15 -8.30 -30.61
CA SER A 365 24.74 -8.02 -31.97
C SER A 365 24.12 -9.25 -32.61
N ARG A 366 23.15 -9.03 -33.50
CA ARG A 366 22.49 -10.11 -34.25
C ARG A 366 23.47 -10.82 -35.14
N GLU A 367 23.46 -12.15 -35.16
CA GLU A 367 24.29 -13.01 -35.95
C GLU A 367 23.44 -13.91 -36.86
N ASP A 368 24.12 -14.56 -37.84
CA ASP A 368 23.44 -15.53 -38.71
C ASP A 368 22.94 -16.72 -37.87
N GLY A 369 21.67 -17.05 -38.00
CA GLY A 369 20.99 -18.11 -37.24
C GLY A 369 20.15 -17.58 -36.06
N ASP A 370 20.32 -16.32 -35.64
CA ASP A 370 19.46 -15.73 -34.63
C ASP A 370 18.05 -15.50 -35.21
N GLN A 371 17.04 -16.00 -34.53
CA GLN A 371 15.64 -15.84 -34.94
C GLN A 371 15.14 -14.41 -34.66
N SER A 372 14.26 -13.89 -35.51
CA SER A 372 13.66 -12.56 -35.35
C SER A 372 12.41 -12.63 -34.49
N GLY A 373 12.21 -11.62 -33.64
CA GLY A 373 10.97 -11.41 -32.89
C GLY A 373 9.78 -10.90 -33.72
N PRO A 374 8.66 -10.51 -33.06
CA PRO A 374 8.54 -10.43 -31.58
C PRO A 374 8.52 -11.81 -30.91
N PHE A 375 8.79 -11.83 -29.59
CA PHE A 375 8.75 -13.03 -28.76
C PHE A 375 7.88 -12.83 -27.53
N ASP A 376 7.20 -13.87 -27.10
CA ASP A 376 6.45 -13.92 -25.86
C ASP A 376 7.39 -14.32 -24.71
N LEU A 377 7.37 -13.56 -23.62
CA LEU A 377 8.21 -13.74 -22.45
C LEU A 377 7.41 -14.18 -21.22
N ALA A 378 6.11 -13.90 -21.22
CA ALA A 378 5.15 -14.41 -20.26
C ALA A 378 3.82 -14.72 -20.97
N VAL A 379 3.23 -15.86 -20.64
CA VAL A 379 2.02 -16.38 -21.29
C VAL A 379 1.05 -16.89 -20.22
N ALA A 380 -0.23 -16.58 -20.39
CA ALA A 380 -1.34 -17.20 -19.67
C ALA A 380 -1.96 -18.33 -20.51
N ALA A 381 -2.17 -19.47 -19.90
CA ALA A 381 -2.88 -20.62 -20.49
C ALA A 381 -4.14 -20.92 -19.67
N GLU A 382 -5.27 -21.10 -20.34
CA GLU A 382 -6.50 -21.62 -19.77
C GLU A 382 -6.88 -22.91 -20.48
N LYS A 383 -7.06 -24.00 -19.74
CA LYS A 383 -7.48 -25.29 -20.29
C LYS A 383 -8.79 -25.71 -19.62
N THR A 384 -9.82 -25.94 -20.43
CA THR A 384 -11.11 -26.43 -19.95
C THR A 384 -11.20 -27.94 -20.15
N GLY A 385 -11.33 -28.65 -19.02
CA GLY A 385 -11.49 -30.11 -19.00
C GLY A 385 -12.87 -30.55 -19.47
N GLU A 386 -13.05 -31.85 -19.74
CA GLU A 386 -14.32 -32.45 -20.19
C GLU A 386 -15.45 -32.29 -19.15
N ASP A 387 -15.09 -32.16 -17.88
CA ASP A 387 -16.01 -31.94 -16.75
C ASP A 387 -16.42 -30.46 -16.57
N GLY A 388 -15.89 -29.55 -17.40
CA GLY A 388 -16.11 -28.11 -17.35
C GLY A 388 -15.25 -27.38 -16.33
N GLN A 389 -14.33 -28.03 -15.63
CA GLN A 389 -13.33 -27.38 -14.77
C GLN A 389 -12.27 -26.68 -15.64
N THR A 390 -11.85 -25.49 -15.23
CA THR A 390 -10.85 -24.72 -15.97
C THR A 390 -9.58 -24.59 -15.12
N SER A 391 -8.51 -25.22 -15.59
CA SER A 391 -7.17 -25.00 -15.04
C SER A 391 -6.51 -23.78 -15.69
N ARG A 392 -5.67 -23.09 -14.90
CA ARG A 392 -4.95 -21.90 -15.39
C ARG A 392 -3.47 -21.99 -15.06
N ILE A 393 -2.64 -21.62 -16.01
CA ILE A 393 -1.20 -21.47 -15.79
C ILE A 393 -0.77 -20.09 -16.27
N VAL A 394 0.05 -19.41 -15.47
CA VAL A 394 0.86 -18.29 -15.94
C VAL A 394 2.31 -18.73 -15.91
N TRP A 395 2.98 -18.65 -17.04
CA TRP A 395 4.42 -18.92 -17.12
C TRP A 395 5.17 -17.69 -17.59
N ALA A 396 6.21 -17.29 -16.85
CA ALA A 396 7.14 -16.26 -17.25
C ALA A 396 8.60 -16.77 -17.15
N ALA A 397 9.37 -16.56 -18.21
CA ALA A 397 10.67 -17.19 -18.38
C ALA A 397 11.84 -16.25 -18.06
N SER A 398 11.83 -15.67 -16.85
CA SER A 398 12.94 -14.89 -16.27
C SER A 398 12.89 -14.91 -14.75
N ALA A 399 13.95 -15.38 -14.11
CA ALA A 399 14.10 -15.35 -12.66
C ALA A 399 14.09 -13.94 -12.08
N ALA A 400 14.47 -12.95 -12.88
CA ALA A 400 14.57 -11.55 -12.46
C ALA A 400 13.23 -10.89 -12.10
N LEU A 401 12.10 -11.49 -12.52
CA LEU A 401 10.77 -11.02 -12.09
C LEU A 401 10.55 -11.11 -10.57
N ASN A 402 11.20 -12.09 -9.92
CA ASN A 402 11.11 -12.27 -8.47
C ASN A 402 12.30 -11.64 -7.72
N ASP A 403 13.17 -10.87 -8.41
CA ASP A 403 14.33 -10.23 -7.79
C ASP A 403 14.00 -8.81 -7.32
N ALA A 404 14.12 -8.55 -6.01
CA ALA A 404 13.79 -7.27 -5.40
C ALA A 404 14.63 -6.09 -5.91
N GLN A 405 15.91 -6.32 -6.28
CA GLN A 405 16.75 -5.26 -6.84
C GLN A 405 16.32 -4.90 -8.27
N THR A 406 15.90 -5.89 -9.06
CA THR A 406 15.34 -5.66 -10.39
C THR A 406 14.02 -4.93 -10.29
N ASP A 407 13.15 -5.34 -9.38
CA ASP A 407 11.84 -4.73 -9.14
C ASP A 407 11.96 -3.25 -8.71
N SER A 408 12.90 -2.94 -7.83
CA SER A 408 13.15 -1.55 -7.40
C SER A 408 13.54 -0.61 -8.56
N ARG A 409 14.14 -1.12 -9.64
CA ARG A 409 14.52 -0.32 -10.84
C ARG A 409 13.32 0.10 -11.68
N VAL A 410 12.22 -0.61 -11.55
CA VAL A 410 10.93 -0.33 -12.23
C VAL A 410 9.83 0.05 -11.24
N ALA A 411 10.23 0.56 -10.08
CA ALA A 411 9.32 1.08 -9.04
C ALA A 411 8.22 0.09 -8.64
N GLY A 412 8.59 -1.18 -8.43
CA GLY A 412 7.66 -2.23 -8.02
C GLY A 412 6.82 -2.82 -9.17
N GLY A 413 7.21 -2.55 -10.43
CA GLY A 413 6.43 -3.01 -11.58
C GLY A 413 6.43 -4.53 -11.77
N ASN A 414 7.53 -5.21 -11.43
CA ASN A 414 7.60 -6.68 -11.48
C ASN A 414 6.68 -7.32 -10.42
N SER A 415 6.74 -6.84 -9.18
CA SER A 415 5.85 -7.32 -8.11
C SER A 415 4.38 -7.04 -8.43
N ARG A 416 4.06 -5.87 -9.03
CA ARG A 416 2.70 -5.55 -9.48
C ARG A 416 2.23 -6.49 -10.60
N PHE A 417 3.08 -6.83 -11.55
CA PHE A 417 2.77 -7.81 -12.59
C PHE A 417 2.47 -9.19 -11.96
N LEU A 418 3.33 -9.68 -11.07
CA LEU A 418 3.13 -10.97 -10.41
C LEU A 418 1.88 -10.98 -9.54
N LEU A 419 1.61 -9.88 -8.81
CA LEU A 419 0.38 -9.72 -8.02
C LEU A 419 -0.88 -9.81 -8.90
N GLY A 420 -0.87 -9.17 -10.05
CA GLY A 420 -1.98 -9.26 -11.02
C GLY A 420 -2.15 -10.67 -11.57
N CYS A 421 -1.06 -11.39 -11.84
CA CYS A 421 -1.09 -12.80 -12.26
C CYS A 421 -1.70 -13.69 -11.17
N VAL A 422 -1.28 -13.52 -9.90
CA VAL A 422 -1.86 -14.28 -8.77
C VAL A 422 -3.33 -13.94 -8.58
N GLY A 423 -3.72 -12.66 -8.67
CA GLY A 423 -5.11 -12.23 -8.60
C GLY A 423 -5.99 -12.90 -9.65
N TRP A 424 -5.53 -12.96 -10.91
CA TRP A 424 -6.24 -13.66 -11.98
C TRP A 424 -6.30 -15.18 -11.73
N LEU A 425 -5.24 -15.77 -11.23
CA LEU A 425 -5.21 -17.19 -10.87
C LEU A 425 -6.18 -17.52 -9.74
N THR A 426 -6.33 -16.66 -8.74
CA THR A 426 -7.19 -16.90 -7.56
C THR A 426 -8.60 -16.33 -7.68
N ASP A 427 -8.96 -15.74 -8.82
CA ASP A 427 -10.20 -14.97 -9.03
C ASP A 427 -10.39 -13.87 -7.96
N THR A 428 -9.28 -13.29 -7.48
CA THR A 428 -9.29 -12.22 -6.48
C THR A 428 -9.10 -10.88 -7.18
N ASP A 429 -9.99 -9.93 -6.88
CA ASP A 429 -9.79 -8.56 -7.34
C ASP A 429 -8.68 -7.89 -6.53
N THR A 430 -7.47 -7.90 -7.08
CA THR A 430 -6.30 -7.27 -6.48
C THR A 430 -6.23 -5.76 -6.75
N THR A 431 -7.20 -5.18 -7.46
CA THR A 431 -7.27 -3.73 -7.71
C THR A 431 -7.99 -2.96 -6.61
N ALA A 432 -8.84 -3.64 -5.82
CA ALA A 432 -9.92 -3.00 -5.07
C ALA A 432 -9.49 -2.24 -3.80
N THR A 433 -8.25 -2.34 -3.31
CA THR A 433 -7.97 -1.91 -1.92
C THR A 433 -6.70 -1.08 -1.71
N LEU A 434 -6.00 -0.67 -2.74
CA LEU A 434 -4.78 0.12 -2.53
C LEU A 434 -5.12 1.60 -2.30
N VAL A 435 -5.29 1.96 -1.04
CA VAL A 435 -5.20 3.37 -0.63
C VAL A 435 -3.75 3.79 -0.78
N ALA A 436 -3.49 4.78 -1.63
CA ALA A 436 -2.13 5.26 -1.83
C ALA A 436 -1.51 5.78 -0.53
N ALA A 437 -0.28 5.40 -0.25
CA ALA A 437 0.47 5.91 0.89
C ALA A 437 0.60 7.43 0.81
N LYS A 438 0.46 8.12 1.95
CA LYS A 438 0.42 9.58 2.05
C LYS A 438 1.81 10.16 2.29
N GLY A 439 2.26 11.06 1.41
CA GLY A 439 3.55 11.72 1.57
C GLY A 439 3.63 12.54 2.86
N LEU A 440 4.70 12.33 3.63
CA LEU A 440 5.00 13.09 4.87
C LEU A 440 5.73 14.40 4.58
N THR A 441 6.25 14.57 3.38
CA THR A 441 6.89 15.83 2.98
C THR A 441 5.81 16.84 2.63
N SER A 442 5.66 17.88 3.46
CA SER A 442 4.93 19.07 3.03
C SER A 442 5.73 19.75 1.93
N ASP A 443 5.15 19.89 0.76
CA ASP A 443 5.71 20.80 -0.23
C ASP A 443 5.81 22.18 0.43
N ALA A 444 7.03 22.71 0.51
CA ALA A 444 7.22 24.04 1.04
C ALA A 444 6.41 25.00 0.17
N LEU A 445 5.42 25.68 0.78
CA LEU A 445 4.62 26.69 0.09
C LEU A 445 5.56 27.73 -0.52
N THR A 446 5.86 27.58 -1.79
CA THR A 446 6.67 28.55 -2.54
C THR A 446 5.80 29.71 -2.98
N PHE A 447 5.87 30.79 -2.24
CA PHE A 447 5.22 32.02 -2.64
C PHE A 447 6.06 32.76 -3.67
N THR A 448 5.46 33.12 -4.79
CA THR A 448 6.09 34.08 -5.71
C THR A 448 6.26 35.43 -5.02
N ALA A 449 7.28 36.21 -5.43
CA ALA A 449 7.53 37.53 -4.86
C ALA A 449 6.27 38.45 -4.87
N GLY A 450 5.39 38.30 -5.88
CA GLY A 450 4.11 39.00 -5.95
C GLY A 450 3.07 38.53 -4.93
N GLN A 451 3.01 37.23 -4.64
CA GLN A 451 2.13 36.64 -3.62
C GLN A 451 2.60 37.03 -2.20
N THR A 452 3.91 36.95 -1.95
CA THR A 452 4.50 37.38 -0.66
C THR A 452 4.21 38.84 -0.40
N ALA A 453 4.35 39.72 -1.40
CA ALA A 453 4.01 41.13 -1.24
C ALA A 453 2.51 41.37 -0.96
N ARG A 454 1.61 40.65 -1.65
CA ARG A 454 0.14 40.77 -1.45
C ARG A 454 -0.29 40.27 -0.07
N TYR A 455 0.15 39.08 0.34
CA TYR A 455 -0.20 38.53 1.65
C TYR A 455 0.47 39.29 2.79
N GLY A 456 1.71 39.76 2.60
CA GLY A 456 2.39 40.65 3.54
C GLY A 456 1.67 41.98 3.72
N ALA A 457 1.22 42.60 2.64
CA ALA A 457 0.44 43.85 2.71
C ALA A 457 -0.92 43.65 3.42
N LEU A 458 -1.59 42.53 3.19
CA LEU A 458 -2.88 42.20 3.81
C LEU A 458 -2.75 41.95 5.31
N THR A 459 -1.76 41.15 5.72
CA THR A 459 -1.59 40.76 7.13
C THR A 459 -0.90 41.83 7.98
N VAL A 460 0.16 42.48 7.43
CA VAL A 460 0.99 43.41 8.20
C VAL A 460 0.48 44.85 8.14
N ALA A 461 -0.22 45.24 7.07
CA ALA A 461 -0.70 46.61 6.90
C ALA A 461 -2.23 46.74 7.02
N LEU A 462 -2.99 45.99 6.22
CA LEU A 462 -4.44 46.17 6.08
C LEU A 462 -5.19 45.70 7.33
N LEU A 463 -4.84 44.59 7.91
CA LEU A 463 -5.53 44.04 9.08
C LEU A 463 -5.29 44.86 10.37
N PRO A 464 -4.05 45.30 10.71
CA PRO A 464 -3.81 46.22 11.81
C PRO A 464 -4.48 47.61 11.60
N LEU A 465 -4.46 48.13 10.34
CA LEU A 465 -5.12 49.40 10.04
C LEU A 465 -6.64 49.32 10.25
N ALA A 466 -7.28 48.24 9.84
CA ALA A 466 -8.70 48.00 10.05
C ALA A 466 -9.05 47.96 11.55
N LEU A 467 -8.22 47.31 12.36
CA LEU A 467 -8.37 47.26 13.81
C LEU A 467 -8.22 48.65 14.45
N LEU A 468 -7.22 49.44 13.98
CA LEU A 468 -7.03 50.84 14.45
C LEU A 468 -8.23 51.74 14.09
N VAL A 469 -8.76 51.62 12.87
CA VAL A 469 -9.93 52.37 12.41
C VAL A 469 -11.16 52.00 13.24
N CYS A 470 -11.41 50.71 13.48
CA CYS A 470 -12.48 50.22 14.35
C CYS A 470 -12.35 50.79 15.78
N GLY A 471 -11.14 50.74 16.34
CA GLY A 471 -10.84 51.31 17.66
C GLY A 471 -11.08 52.80 17.72
N ALA A 472 -10.65 53.53 16.69
CA ALA A 472 -10.89 54.99 16.58
C ALA A 472 -12.40 55.35 16.49
N VAL A 473 -13.14 54.60 15.64
CA VAL A 473 -14.59 54.80 15.50
C VAL A 473 -15.33 54.53 16.82
N ILE A 474 -14.96 53.46 17.54
CA ILE A 474 -15.54 53.15 18.85
C ILE A 474 -15.24 54.25 19.87
N THR A 475 -14.01 54.77 19.89
CA THR A 475 -13.56 55.81 20.82
C THR A 475 -14.25 57.15 20.53
N LEU A 476 -14.38 57.52 19.25
CA LEU A 476 -15.10 58.72 18.84
C LEU A 476 -16.60 58.63 19.15
N LYS A 477 -17.25 57.48 18.90
CA LYS A 477 -18.66 57.27 19.30
C LYS A 477 -18.87 57.32 20.80
N ARG A 478 -17.91 56.87 21.63
CA ARG A 478 -17.98 56.99 23.09
C ARG A 478 -17.78 58.41 23.60
N ARG A 479 -16.99 59.25 22.89
CA ARG A 479 -16.79 60.68 23.25
C ARG A 479 -17.96 61.57 22.81
N ALA A 480 -18.76 61.15 21.83
CA ALA A 480 -19.91 61.88 21.31
C ALA A 480 -21.22 61.56 22.03
N ARG A 481 -21.19 60.64 22.99
CA ARG A 481 -22.24 60.33 23.98
C ARG A 481 -21.84 60.90 25.36
#